data_cbcf5cdd972b4f1fc5f03647b74b4706
#
_entry.id   cbcf5cdd972b4f1fc5f03647b74b4706
#
_cell.length_a   1.000
_cell.length_b   1.000
_cell.length_c   1.000
_cell.angle_alpha   90.00
_cell.angle_beta   90.00
_cell.angle_gamma   90.00
#
_symmetry.space_group_name_H-M   'P 1'
#
loop_
_entity.id
_entity.type
_entity.pdbx_description
1 polymer ?
#
loop_
_entity_poly.entity_id
_entity_poly.type
_entity_poly.pdbx_seq_one_letter_code
_entity_poly.pdbx_strand_id
1 'polypeptide(L)'
;MKVMDKRRFLMAGGALLAGAAAGLAGCGESEPRSNGATTPAGAVEKPNLKLGFIKLTDMAPLAIAKEKGFFLEEGLNVALEPQANWKVLLDGVIGGQLDAAHMLAGQPIAATIGLGTKADLIAPLSLDLNGNAITVSNRIWAQISPNLPKGVDGKPLHPISAAVLKPVVERFRSEGRPLKFGMVFPVSTHNYELRYWLAAGGIHPGFYLPRDVAGTTGADIQLSVTPPPQMPATLEAGTIEGYSVGEPWNQAAVKKKIGVPLIADHDIWPRNPEKVLGMTRAFAETYPATTTALIRALIKAQQWLDADQGANRPEAVQILARSNYVGADADVIAASMTGRFTYAPGDVRPAPEFNIFFGSFAGYPFASDAVWQLTQMRRWGQIAEDRPDAWYLETAQAVYRADLYLAAARALVAEGVIPAESVPETDGFKEVQTGFIDGVAYDGRAPNAYLAKFAIGLKQGQRVAASGVSPA
;
A
#
# COMPACT_ATOMS: atom_id res chain seq x y z
N MET A 1 5.65 52.96 -20.99
CA MET A 1 5.85 54.25 -20.30
C MET A 1 6.14 53.93 -18.83
N LYS A 2 7.35 54.28 -18.45
CA LYS A 2 7.97 54.43 -17.11
C LYS A 2 8.02 53.23 -16.15
N VAL A 3 9.21 52.68 -16.16
CA VAL A 3 10.07 52.18 -15.08
C VAL A 3 10.05 53.11 -13.86
N MET A 4 9.99 52.50 -12.63
CA MET A 4 10.70 53.12 -11.49
C MET A 4 11.13 52.04 -10.50
N ASP A 5 12.44 51.91 -10.49
CA ASP A 5 13.33 51.30 -9.46
C ASP A 5 13.40 52.26 -8.26
N LYS A 6 13.54 51.73 -7.02
CA LYS A 6 14.37 52.36 -6.00
C LYS A 6 14.59 51.48 -4.75
N ARG A 7 15.83 51.16 -4.61
CA ARG A 7 16.53 50.77 -3.40
C ARG A 7 16.60 51.90 -2.37
N ARG A 8 16.91 51.50 -1.14
CA ARG A 8 17.51 52.22 0.01
C ARG A 8 16.57 52.83 1.03
N PHE A 9 16.70 52.38 2.26
CA PHE A 9 17.19 53.23 3.35
C PHE A 9 17.86 52.38 4.45
N LEU A 10 19.03 52.89 4.81
CA LEU A 10 19.97 52.43 5.80
C LEU A 10 19.74 53.16 7.14
N MET A 11 20.04 52.45 8.24
CA MET A 11 20.81 52.88 9.43
C MET A 11 20.29 53.93 10.38
N ALA A 12 20.50 53.65 11.60
CA ALA A 12 21.13 54.32 12.75
C ALA A 12 20.26 54.32 13.97
N GLY A 13 20.67 54.12 15.12
CA GLY A 13 21.79 54.18 16.01
C GLY A 13 21.26 53.90 17.42
N GLY A 14 21.97 53.41 18.32
CA GLY A 14 23.13 53.79 19.05
C GLY A 14 22.79 54.01 20.50
N ALA A 15 23.31 53.25 21.33
CA ALA A 15 24.37 53.35 22.30
C ALA A 15 24.02 53.77 23.74
N LEU A 16 24.63 53.05 24.71
CA LEU A 16 25.26 53.42 25.95
C LEU A 16 24.43 53.51 27.25
N LEU A 17 24.74 52.74 28.29
CA LEU A 17 25.70 53.04 29.37
C LEU A 17 25.70 51.89 30.38
N ALA A 18 26.72 51.42 30.68
CA ALA A 18 27.71 51.05 31.64
C ALA A 18 27.34 51.28 33.11
N GLY A 19 27.69 50.30 33.95
CA GLY A 19 27.70 50.41 35.39
C GLY A 19 28.34 49.16 36.01
N ALA A 20 29.60 49.31 36.46
CA ALA A 20 30.45 48.29 37.04
C ALA A 20 30.19 48.09 38.56
N ALA A 21 30.45 46.92 39.14
CA ALA A 21 31.60 46.55 39.91
C ALA A 21 31.36 45.37 40.83
N ALA A 22 32.15 44.36 40.65
CA ALA A 22 33.06 43.67 41.59
C ALA A 22 32.50 42.96 42.82
N GLY A 23 32.85 41.71 42.91
CA GLY A 23 32.81 40.86 44.11
C GLY A 23 33.34 39.45 43.82
N LEU A 24 34.52 39.16 44.32
CA LEU A 24 35.40 38.02 44.11
C LEU A 24 34.95 36.72 44.78
N ALA A 25 35.36 35.63 44.16
CA ALA A 25 35.87 34.37 44.69
C ALA A 25 34.90 33.22 44.96
N GLY A 26 35.18 32.12 44.28
CA GLY A 26 34.71 30.77 44.62
C GLY A 26 34.85 29.80 43.47
N CYS A 27 36.02 29.18 43.32
CA CYS A 27 36.28 28.07 42.41
C CYS A 27 35.38 26.88 42.69
N GLY A 28 34.81 26.30 41.64
CA GLY A 28 34.10 25.02 41.67
C GLY A 28 33.56 24.74 40.33
N GLU A 29 34.41 24.27 39.38
CA GLU A 29 33.96 23.60 38.14
C GLU A 29 33.23 22.34 38.54
N SER A 30 31.92 22.34 38.36
CA SER A 30 31.12 21.14 38.23
C SER A 30 30.41 21.26 36.90
N GLU A 31 30.87 20.49 35.90
CA GLU A 31 30.13 20.22 34.68
C GLU A 31 28.70 19.81 35.02
N PRO A 32 27.67 20.32 34.30
CA PRO A 32 26.34 19.80 34.45
C PRO A 32 26.33 18.38 33.89
N ARG A 33 26.34 17.38 34.77
CA ARG A 33 25.96 16.02 34.44
C ARG A 33 24.58 16.10 33.79
N SER A 34 24.49 15.73 32.51
CA SER A 34 23.24 15.45 31.86
C SER A 34 22.54 14.36 32.69
N ASN A 35 21.57 14.74 33.49
CA ASN A 35 20.63 13.81 34.07
C ASN A 35 19.94 13.15 32.88
N GLY A 36 20.39 11.98 32.49
CA GLY A 36 19.62 11.05 31.70
C GLY A 36 18.33 10.79 32.46
N ALA A 37 17.27 11.46 32.11
CA ALA A 37 15.95 11.15 32.59
C ALA A 37 15.69 9.69 32.16
N THR A 38 15.78 8.79 33.12
CA THR A 38 15.31 7.42 32.97
C THR A 38 13.81 7.51 32.78
N THR A 39 13.36 7.33 31.52
CA THR A 39 11.93 7.20 31.17
C THR A 39 11.34 6.11 32.07
N PRO A 40 10.23 6.35 32.79
CA PRO A 40 9.58 5.33 33.58
C PRO A 40 9.30 4.11 32.70
N ALA A 41 9.50 2.91 33.25
CA ALA A 41 9.18 1.68 32.52
C ALA A 41 7.70 1.74 32.08
N GLY A 42 7.45 1.76 30.75
CA GLY A 42 6.13 1.90 30.15
C GLY A 42 5.79 3.27 29.54
N ALA A 43 6.64 4.30 29.71
CA ALA A 43 6.44 5.58 29.01
C ALA A 43 7.01 5.53 27.59
N VAL A 44 6.21 6.01 26.61
CA VAL A 44 6.64 6.13 25.21
C VAL A 44 7.69 7.25 25.06
N GLU A 45 8.72 7.03 24.25
CA GLU A 45 9.83 7.99 24.09
C GLU A 45 9.37 9.21 23.26
N LYS A 46 8.48 8.99 22.27
CA LYS A 46 7.95 10.01 21.38
C LYS A 46 6.42 9.92 21.32
N PRO A 47 5.69 10.61 22.23
CA PRO A 47 4.22 10.49 22.28
C PRO A 47 3.50 11.19 21.14
N ASN A 48 4.07 12.23 20.53
CA ASN A 48 3.45 12.98 19.44
C ASN A 48 3.96 12.47 18.09
N LEU A 49 3.06 11.89 17.29
CA LEU A 49 3.39 11.30 15.99
C LEU A 49 2.60 11.92 14.86
N LYS A 50 3.22 11.92 13.68
CA LYS A 50 2.60 12.25 12.40
C LYS A 50 2.59 11.03 11.50
N LEU A 51 1.41 10.53 11.16
CA LEU A 51 1.26 9.40 10.26
C LEU A 51 0.65 9.85 8.93
N GLY A 52 1.35 9.53 7.83
CA GLY A 52 0.87 9.81 6.49
C GLY A 52 -0.11 8.74 5.99
N PHE A 53 -1.09 9.14 5.16
CA PHE A 53 -1.98 8.22 4.50
C PHE A 53 -2.45 8.71 3.13
N ILE A 54 -2.92 7.80 2.30
CA ILE A 54 -3.64 8.10 1.05
C ILE A 54 -5.14 7.86 1.30
N LYS A 55 -6.00 8.66 0.66
CA LYS A 55 -7.46 8.60 0.78
C LYS A 55 -8.03 7.34 0.14
N LEU A 56 -8.02 6.25 0.90
CA LEU A 56 -8.48 4.91 0.56
C LEU A 56 -9.15 4.28 1.78
N THR A 57 -10.04 3.30 1.58
CA THR A 57 -10.74 2.64 2.70
C THR A 57 -9.82 1.81 3.57
N ASP A 58 -8.72 1.32 3.03
CA ASP A 58 -7.70 0.52 3.71
C ASP A 58 -6.87 1.31 4.76
N MET A 59 -7.00 2.65 4.81
CA MET A 59 -6.49 3.45 5.92
C MET A 59 -7.35 3.35 7.20
N ALA A 60 -8.43 2.57 7.17
CA ALA A 60 -9.39 2.45 8.27
C ALA A 60 -8.73 2.16 9.63
N PRO A 61 -7.73 1.25 9.77
CA PRO A 61 -7.09 1.02 11.06
C PRO A 61 -6.52 2.30 11.70
N LEU A 62 -5.95 3.22 10.90
CA LEU A 62 -5.42 4.48 11.39
C LEU A 62 -6.55 5.41 11.88
N ALA A 63 -7.62 5.54 11.08
CA ALA A 63 -8.77 6.37 11.43
C ALA A 63 -9.45 5.87 12.70
N ILE A 64 -9.69 4.56 12.77
CA ILE A 64 -10.36 3.93 13.92
C ILE A 64 -9.50 4.03 15.18
N ALA A 65 -8.18 3.78 15.08
CA ALA A 65 -7.29 3.94 16.23
C ALA A 65 -7.33 5.36 16.81
N LYS A 66 -7.48 6.38 15.95
CA LYS A 66 -7.64 7.76 16.38
C LYS A 66 -9.01 8.05 16.98
N GLU A 67 -10.08 7.71 16.28
CA GLU A 67 -11.46 8.08 16.65
C GLU A 67 -11.99 7.27 17.84
N LYS A 68 -11.52 6.03 18.01
CA LYS A 68 -11.88 5.19 19.16
C LYS A 68 -10.94 5.38 20.36
N GLY A 69 -9.90 6.21 20.23
CA GLY A 69 -8.99 6.53 21.32
C GLY A 69 -7.87 5.52 21.55
N PHE A 70 -7.70 4.49 20.69
CA PHE A 70 -6.70 3.44 20.92
C PHE A 70 -5.26 3.99 20.90
N PHE A 71 -4.98 5.05 20.15
CA PHE A 71 -3.68 5.72 20.24
C PHE A 71 -3.47 6.37 21.63
N LEU A 72 -4.49 7.03 22.15
CA LEU A 72 -4.41 7.68 23.49
C LEU A 72 -4.28 6.67 24.61
N GLU A 73 -4.95 5.51 24.51
CA GLU A 73 -4.80 4.40 25.47
C GLU A 73 -3.36 3.89 25.54
N GLU A 74 -2.63 3.89 24.44
CA GLU A 74 -1.23 3.51 24.34
C GLU A 74 -0.26 4.69 24.59
N GLY A 75 -0.76 5.84 25.06
CA GLY A 75 0.05 7.02 25.36
C GLY A 75 0.50 7.83 24.14
N LEU A 76 -0.16 7.66 22.99
CA LEU A 76 0.19 8.32 21.72
C LEU A 76 -0.82 9.41 21.35
N ASN A 77 -0.31 10.57 20.96
CA ASN A 77 -1.07 11.64 20.32
C ASN A 77 -0.72 11.69 18.83
N VAL A 78 -1.60 11.16 17.98
CA VAL A 78 -1.34 10.95 16.55
C VAL A 78 -2.06 11.99 15.71
N ALA A 79 -1.31 12.71 14.87
CA ALA A 79 -1.83 13.47 13.74
C ALA A 79 -1.84 12.60 12.48
N LEU A 80 -2.99 12.49 11.81
CA LEU A 80 -3.12 11.81 10.52
C LEU A 80 -3.08 12.86 9.41
N GLU A 81 -2.11 12.73 8.48
CA GLU A 81 -1.84 13.70 7.43
C GLU A 81 -2.09 13.08 6.05
N PRO A 82 -3.14 13.50 5.31
CA PRO A 82 -3.39 13.01 3.97
C PRO A 82 -2.29 13.49 3.01
N GLN A 83 -1.79 12.57 2.19
CA GLN A 83 -0.75 12.84 1.22
C GLN A 83 -1.28 12.81 -0.21
N ALA A 84 -0.69 13.60 -1.11
CA ALA A 84 -1.16 13.76 -2.49
C ALA A 84 -0.97 12.49 -3.34
N ASN A 85 0.08 11.73 -3.09
CA ASN A 85 0.42 10.50 -3.80
C ASN A 85 1.45 9.67 -3.02
N TRP A 86 1.70 8.44 -3.50
CA TRP A 86 2.58 7.48 -2.86
C TRP A 86 4.06 7.91 -2.80
N LYS A 87 4.51 8.71 -3.79
CA LYS A 87 5.89 9.23 -3.76
C LYS A 87 6.07 10.27 -2.67
N VAL A 88 5.16 11.22 -2.55
CA VAL A 88 5.18 12.26 -1.51
C VAL A 88 5.12 11.63 -0.12
N LEU A 89 4.27 10.61 0.06
CA LEU A 89 4.16 9.87 1.30
C LEU A 89 5.48 9.17 1.67
N LEU A 90 6.08 8.46 0.71
CA LEU A 90 7.36 7.77 0.90
C LEU A 90 8.49 8.76 1.24
N ASP A 91 8.60 9.84 0.47
CA ASP A 91 9.61 10.89 0.69
C ASP A 91 9.42 11.55 2.07
N GLY A 92 8.17 11.73 2.51
CA GLY A 92 7.83 12.27 3.83
C GLY A 92 8.34 11.39 4.99
N VAL A 93 8.25 10.08 4.87
CA VAL A 93 8.80 9.14 5.87
C VAL A 93 10.33 9.11 5.81
N ILE A 94 10.91 9.02 4.62
CA ILE A 94 12.38 9.02 4.46
C ILE A 94 12.99 10.32 4.97
N GLY A 95 12.34 11.45 4.74
CA GLY A 95 12.80 12.78 5.15
C GLY A 95 12.44 13.16 6.61
N GLY A 96 11.73 12.29 7.34
CA GLY A 96 11.35 12.53 8.74
C GLY A 96 10.25 13.59 8.94
N GLN A 97 9.54 14.01 7.87
CA GLN A 97 8.33 14.83 7.98
C GLN A 97 7.15 14.02 8.54
N LEU A 98 7.15 12.72 8.25
CA LEU A 98 6.23 11.73 8.79
C LEU A 98 7.04 10.71 9.60
N ASP A 99 6.50 10.29 10.74
CA ASP A 99 7.12 9.29 11.61
C ASP A 99 6.91 7.87 11.09
N ALA A 100 5.74 7.62 10.54
CA ALA A 100 5.36 6.39 9.85
C ALA A 100 4.22 6.68 8.88
N ALA A 101 3.83 5.70 8.07
CA ALA A 101 2.75 5.89 7.12
C ALA A 101 2.03 4.59 6.75
N HIS A 102 0.80 4.74 6.30
CA HIS A 102 0.04 3.77 5.53
C HIS A 102 0.70 3.63 4.16
N MET A 103 1.53 2.59 3.97
CA MET A 103 2.32 2.37 2.76
C MET A 103 1.80 1.19 1.94
N LEU A 104 2.06 1.23 0.64
CA LEU A 104 1.94 0.04 -0.22
C LEU A 104 2.90 -1.06 0.27
N ALA A 105 2.44 -2.32 0.26
CA ALA A 105 3.22 -3.46 0.75
C ALA A 105 4.63 -3.57 0.12
N GLY A 106 4.76 -3.21 -1.15
CA GLY A 106 6.03 -3.23 -1.87
C GLY A 106 6.96 -2.03 -1.64
N GLN A 107 6.46 -0.90 -1.07
CA GLN A 107 7.28 0.32 -0.95
C GLN A 107 8.47 0.18 0.02
N PRO A 108 8.33 -0.36 1.25
CA PRO A 108 9.48 -0.56 2.13
C PRO A 108 10.53 -1.49 1.52
N ILE A 109 10.09 -2.55 0.84
CA ILE A 109 10.95 -3.51 0.17
C ILE A 109 11.75 -2.82 -0.95
N ALA A 110 11.05 -2.11 -1.83
CA ALA A 110 11.65 -1.41 -2.96
C ALA A 110 12.67 -0.36 -2.53
N ALA A 111 12.35 0.44 -1.50
CA ALA A 111 13.28 1.43 -0.95
C ALA A 111 14.53 0.75 -0.37
N THR A 112 14.37 -0.34 0.37
CA THR A 112 15.49 -1.06 0.99
C THR A 112 16.44 -1.68 -0.05
N ILE A 113 15.92 -2.23 -1.15
CA ILE A 113 16.77 -2.77 -2.22
C ILE A 113 17.23 -1.71 -3.23
N GLY A 114 16.81 -0.44 -3.07
CA GLY A 114 17.23 0.68 -3.90
C GLY A 114 16.50 0.83 -5.23
N LEU A 115 15.26 0.34 -5.33
CA LEU A 115 14.37 0.67 -6.45
C LEU A 115 13.74 2.05 -6.23
N GLY A 116 14.24 3.05 -6.93
CA GLY A 116 13.91 4.45 -6.71
C GLY A 116 14.80 5.08 -5.62
N THR A 117 14.21 5.75 -4.64
CA THR A 117 14.95 6.33 -3.51
C THR A 117 15.38 5.22 -2.56
N LYS A 118 16.69 5.04 -2.36
CA LYS A 118 17.21 4.05 -1.41
C LYS A 118 17.08 4.56 0.02
N ALA A 119 16.43 3.76 0.87
CA ALA A 119 16.29 4.03 2.30
C ALA A 119 16.06 2.72 3.06
N ASP A 120 16.50 2.65 4.31
CA ASP A 120 16.28 1.48 5.16
C ASP A 120 14.92 1.61 5.86
N LEU A 121 13.90 1.01 5.24
CA LEU A 121 12.53 0.99 5.71
C LEU A 121 12.14 -0.39 6.21
N ILE A 122 11.22 -0.41 7.16
CA ILE A 122 10.61 -1.63 7.70
C ILE A 122 9.09 -1.56 7.68
N ALA A 123 8.46 -2.72 7.69
CA ALA A 123 7.02 -2.92 7.83
C ALA A 123 6.76 -3.87 9.01
N PRO A 124 6.50 -3.34 10.22
CA PRO A 124 6.26 -4.17 11.39
C PRO A 124 4.82 -4.67 11.53
N LEU A 125 3.90 -4.18 10.69
CA LEU A 125 2.48 -4.53 10.71
C LEU A 125 1.90 -4.46 9.30
N SER A 126 1.12 -5.46 8.89
CA SER A 126 0.20 -5.35 7.76
C SER A 126 -1.10 -4.67 8.22
N LEU A 127 -1.65 -3.75 7.43
CA LEU A 127 -2.85 -2.99 7.82
C LEU A 127 -4.13 -3.69 7.40
N ASP A 128 -4.08 -4.42 6.29
CA ASP A 128 -5.22 -5.17 5.76
C ASP A 128 -4.79 -6.23 4.74
N LEU A 129 -5.74 -7.08 4.38
CA LEU A 129 -5.65 -7.99 3.24
C LEU A 129 -6.74 -7.66 2.24
N ASN A 130 -6.43 -7.81 0.95
CA ASN A 130 -7.31 -7.54 -0.19
C ASN A 130 -7.74 -6.05 -0.27
N GLY A 131 -8.84 -5.74 -0.93
CA GLY A 131 -9.43 -4.39 -0.94
C GLY A 131 -9.26 -3.62 -2.24
N ASN A 132 -8.76 -4.26 -3.30
CA ASN A 132 -8.62 -3.68 -4.63
C ASN A 132 -9.56 -4.30 -5.66
N ALA A 133 -9.76 -3.60 -6.77
CA ALA A 133 -10.41 -4.16 -7.94
C ALA A 133 -9.83 -3.59 -9.24
N ILE A 134 -10.06 -4.31 -10.34
CA ILE A 134 -9.73 -3.85 -11.68
C ILE A 134 -11.03 -3.43 -12.37
N THR A 135 -11.11 -2.14 -12.69
CA THR A 135 -12.27 -1.50 -13.33
C THR A 135 -11.92 -1.09 -14.76
N VAL A 136 -12.85 -1.29 -15.69
CA VAL A 136 -12.76 -0.80 -17.08
C VAL A 136 -13.82 0.25 -17.37
N SER A 137 -13.57 1.10 -18.37
CA SER A 137 -14.53 2.09 -18.85
C SER A 137 -15.78 1.42 -19.43
N ASN A 138 -16.91 2.13 -19.43
CA ASN A 138 -18.12 1.65 -20.08
C ASN A 138 -17.92 1.42 -21.60
N ARG A 139 -16.95 2.10 -22.22
CA ARG A 139 -16.59 1.86 -23.64
C ARG A 139 -15.99 0.47 -23.84
N ILE A 140 -15.12 0.05 -22.94
CA ILE A 140 -14.56 -1.31 -22.96
C ILE A 140 -15.62 -2.32 -22.56
N TRP A 141 -16.37 -2.05 -21.49
CA TRP A 141 -17.44 -2.92 -21.03
C TRP A 141 -18.46 -3.25 -22.11
N ALA A 142 -18.91 -2.25 -22.87
CA ALA A 142 -19.86 -2.45 -23.97
C ALA A 142 -19.36 -3.41 -25.07
N GLN A 143 -18.03 -3.51 -25.23
CA GLN A 143 -17.42 -4.40 -26.23
C GLN A 143 -17.27 -5.84 -25.73
N ILE A 144 -16.96 -6.02 -24.44
CA ILE A 144 -16.67 -7.35 -23.89
C ILE A 144 -17.93 -8.04 -23.31
N SER A 145 -18.84 -7.27 -22.72
CA SER A 145 -19.98 -7.82 -21.97
C SER A 145 -20.96 -8.69 -22.79
N PRO A 146 -21.19 -8.46 -24.12
CA PRO A 146 -22.05 -9.35 -24.89
C PRO A 146 -21.55 -10.79 -24.96
N ASN A 147 -20.26 -11.01 -24.90
CA ASN A 147 -19.61 -12.31 -25.06
C ASN A 147 -19.23 -12.98 -23.71
N LEU A 148 -19.58 -12.36 -22.59
CA LEU A 148 -19.30 -12.95 -21.27
C LEU A 148 -20.26 -14.09 -20.97
N PRO A 149 -19.78 -15.18 -20.34
CA PRO A 149 -20.64 -16.21 -19.78
C PRO A 149 -21.52 -15.59 -18.69
N LYS A 150 -22.78 -16.00 -18.67
CA LYS A 150 -23.78 -15.50 -17.73
C LYS A 150 -24.31 -16.59 -16.84
N GLY A 151 -24.61 -16.24 -15.59
CA GLY A 151 -25.32 -17.08 -14.65
C GLY A 151 -26.82 -17.21 -14.99
N VAL A 152 -27.51 -17.99 -14.18
CA VAL A 152 -28.97 -18.20 -14.32
C VAL A 152 -29.78 -16.92 -14.09
N ASP A 153 -29.21 -15.93 -13.42
CA ASP A 153 -29.79 -14.60 -13.20
C ASP A 153 -29.51 -13.61 -14.34
N GLY A 154 -28.89 -14.08 -15.43
CA GLY A 154 -28.51 -13.27 -16.59
C GLY A 154 -27.33 -12.33 -16.37
N LYS A 155 -26.70 -12.33 -15.19
CA LYS A 155 -25.54 -11.51 -14.88
C LYS A 155 -24.24 -12.20 -15.31
N PRO A 156 -23.17 -11.44 -15.61
CA PRO A 156 -21.86 -12.00 -15.92
C PRO A 156 -21.34 -12.90 -14.79
N LEU A 157 -20.69 -13.99 -15.13
CA LEU A 157 -19.98 -14.80 -14.17
C LEU A 157 -18.66 -14.13 -13.80
N HIS A 158 -18.32 -14.09 -12.51
CA HIS A 158 -17.05 -13.65 -11.98
C HIS A 158 -16.29 -14.84 -11.35
N PRO A 159 -14.95 -14.80 -11.33
CA PRO A 159 -14.08 -13.72 -11.83
C PRO A 159 -14.01 -13.67 -13.37
N ILE A 160 -13.84 -12.48 -13.94
CA ILE A 160 -13.68 -12.28 -15.38
C ILE A 160 -12.19 -12.35 -15.74
N SER A 161 -11.82 -13.26 -16.65
CA SER A 161 -10.44 -13.38 -17.16
C SER A 161 -10.05 -12.18 -18.02
N ALA A 162 -8.78 -11.75 -17.95
CA ALA A 162 -8.23 -10.74 -18.86
C ALA A 162 -8.26 -11.14 -20.32
N ALA A 163 -8.38 -12.44 -20.65
CA ALA A 163 -8.48 -12.91 -22.03
C ALA A 163 -9.62 -12.25 -22.82
N VAL A 164 -10.67 -11.77 -22.14
CA VAL A 164 -11.80 -11.05 -22.78
C VAL A 164 -11.38 -9.73 -23.42
N LEU A 165 -10.22 -9.18 -23.02
CA LEU A 165 -9.67 -7.94 -23.55
C LEU A 165 -8.89 -8.13 -24.85
N LYS A 166 -8.57 -9.37 -25.30
CA LYS A 166 -7.79 -9.62 -26.52
C LYS A 166 -8.35 -8.93 -27.76
N PRO A 167 -9.67 -9.01 -28.06
CA PRO A 167 -10.23 -8.31 -29.22
C PRO A 167 -10.10 -6.77 -29.11
N VAL A 168 -10.14 -6.25 -27.87
CA VAL A 168 -9.95 -4.81 -27.63
C VAL A 168 -8.50 -4.41 -27.90
N VAL A 169 -7.53 -5.20 -27.42
CA VAL A 169 -6.10 -5.01 -27.70
C VAL A 169 -5.83 -4.98 -29.20
N GLU A 170 -6.33 -5.98 -29.94
CA GLU A 170 -6.15 -6.05 -31.41
C GLU A 170 -6.75 -4.83 -32.13
N ARG A 171 -7.93 -4.37 -31.71
CA ARG A 171 -8.54 -3.17 -32.27
C ARG A 171 -7.68 -1.93 -32.02
N PHE A 172 -7.23 -1.68 -30.78
CA PHE A 172 -6.37 -0.53 -30.47
C PHE A 172 -5.05 -0.60 -31.24
N ARG A 173 -4.47 -1.80 -31.38
CA ARG A 173 -3.27 -2.03 -32.18
C ARG A 173 -3.51 -1.69 -33.66
N SER A 174 -4.63 -2.15 -34.25
CA SER A 174 -4.98 -1.86 -35.66
C SER A 174 -5.23 -0.36 -35.91
N GLU A 175 -5.68 0.37 -34.90
CA GLU A 175 -5.89 1.82 -34.96
C GLU A 175 -4.58 2.61 -34.68
N GLY A 176 -3.46 1.94 -34.41
CA GLY A 176 -2.19 2.58 -34.08
C GLY A 176 -2.21 3.34 -32.75
N ARG A 177 -3.14 3.01 -31.87
CA ARG A 177 -3.33 3.67 -30.56
C ARG A 177 -2.96 2.74 -29.41
N PRO A 178 -2.25 3.23 -28.36
CA PRO A 178 -2.00 2.43 -27.17
C PRO A 178 -3.28 2.26 -26.35
N LEU A 179 -3.58 1.03 -25.93
CA LEU A 179 -4.54 0.78 -24.87
C LEU A 179 -3.84 1.03 -23.52
N LYS A 180 -4.41 1.93 -22.70
CA LYS A 180 -3.79 2.37 -21.44
C LYS A 180 -4.66 2.05 -20.24
N PHE A 181 -4.03 1.49 -19.19
CA PHE A 181 -4.64 1.29 -17.88
C PHE A 181 -3.86 2.07 -16.80
N GLY A 182 -4.58 2.49 -15.77
CA GLY A 182 -3.99 3.14 -14.61
C GLY A 182 -3.53 2.14 -13.55
N MET A 183 -2.44 2.44 -12.88
CA MET A 183 -2.00 1.79 -11.65
C MET A 183 -1.49 2.85 -10.69
N VAL A 184 -1.46 2.55 -9.38
CA VAL A 184 -1.22 3.60 -8.37
C VAL A 184 0.25 3.93 -8.17
N PHE A 185 1.14 2.93 -8.32
CA PHE A 185 2.58 3.09 -8.16
C PHE A 185 3.33 1.85 -8.71
N PRO A 186 4.57 2.00 -9.25
CA PRO A 186 5.29 0.89 -9.88
C PRO A 186 5.61 -0.31 -8.97
N VAL A 187 5.71 -0.10 -7.67
CA VAL A 187 6.00 -1.14 -6.66
C VAL A 187 4.80 -1.40 -5.74
N SER A 188 3.60 -1.42 -6.31
CA SER A 188 2.35 -1.68 -5.59
C SER A 188 1.78 -3.06 -5.91
N THR A 189 1.05 -3.63 -4.97
CA THR A 189 0.24 -4.85 -5.18
C THR A 189 -0.71 -4.64 -6.37
N HIS A 190 -1.37 -3.49 -6.48
CA HIS A 190 -2.21 -3.10 -7.64
C HIS A 190 -1.51 -3.27 -9.00
N ASN A 191 -0.25 -2.80 -9.12
CA ASN A 191 0.51 -2.93 -10.36
C ASN A 191 0.84 -4.40 -10.65
N TYR A 192 1.26 -5.14 -9.61
CA TYR A 192 1.68 -6.53 -9.80
C TYR A 192 0.49 -7.45 -10.06
N GLU A 193 -0.65 -7.23 -9.41
CA GLU A 193 -1.88 -8.00 -9.65
C GLU A 193 -2.51 -7.67 -10.99
N LEU A 194 -2.51 -6.39 -11.41
CA LEU A 194 -2.95 -6.02 -12.75
C LEU A 194 -2.09 -6.71 -13.82
N ARG A 195 -0.75 -6.70 -13.65
CA ARG A 195 0.17 -7.41 -14.55
C ARG A 195 -0.03 -8.92 -14.50
N TYR A 196 -0.27 -9.47 -13.32
CA TYR A 196 -0.52 -10.89 -13.12
C TYR A 196 -1.80 -11.33 -13.85
N TRP A 197 -2.91 -10.61 -13.62
CA TRP A 197 -4.20 -10.88 -14.25
C TRP A 197 -4.13 -10.76 -15.79
N LEU A 198 -3.48 -9.72 -16.32
CA LEU A 198 -3.26 -9.57 -17.76
C LEU A 198 -2.47 -10.74 -18.33
N ALA A 199 -1.36 -11.12 -17.69
CA ALA A 199 -0.52 -12.22 -18.13
C ALA A 199 -1.24 -13.58 -18.05
N ALA A 200 -2.05 -13.83 -17.01
CA ALA A 200 -2.89 -15.01 -16.88
C ALA A 200 -3.91 -15.12 -18.04
N GLY A 201 -4.39 -13.98 -18.54
CA GLY A 201 -5.23 -13.91 -19.76
C GLY A 201 -4.46 -13.98 -21.08
N GLY A 202 -3.12 -14.09 -21.05
CA GLY A 202 -2.26 -14.12 -22.23
C GLY A 202 -2.08 -12.76 -22.89
N ILE A 203 -2.13 -11.67 -22.11
CA ILE A 203 -1.90 -10.28 -22.53
C ILE A 203 -0.61 -9.80 -21.88
N HIS A 204 0.30 -9.24 -22.67
CA HIS A 204 1.60 -8.79 -22.15
C HIS A 204 1.50 -7.40 -21.52
N PRO A 205 1.80 -7.23 -20.21
CA PRO A 205 1.69 -5.94 -19.52
C PRO A 205 2.93 -5.04 -19.66
N GLY A 206 3.95 -5.49 -20.40
CA GLY A 206 5.25 -4.81 -20.57
C GLY A 206 6.29 -5.19 -19.52
N PHE A 207 7.53 -4.77 -19.79
CA PHE A 207 8.68 -4.93 -18.89
C PHE A 207 9.27 -3.57 -18.52
N TYR A 208 9.79 -3.49 -17.30
CA TYR A 208 10.65 -2.38 -16.88
C TYR A 208 12.05 -2.57 -17.44
N LEU A 209 12.62 -1.48 -17.96
CA LEU A 209 14.01 -1.41 -18.42
C LEU A 209 14.73 -0.25 -17.72
N PRO A 210 16.06 -0.21 -17.68
CA PRO A 210 16.79 0.95 -17.19
C PRO A 210 16.39 2.28 -17.88
N ARG A 211 15.96 2.21 -19.15
CA ARG A 211 15.48 3.36 -19.96
C ARG A 211 13.95 3.49 -20.02
N ASP A 212 13.23 2.50 -19.57
CA ASP A 212 11.76 2.48 -19.48
C ASP A 212 11.30 2.16 -18.07
N VAL A 213 11.39 3.15 -17.20
CA VAL A 213 10.95 3.08 -15.80
C VAL A 213 9.42 3.07 -15.67
N ALA A 214 8.69 3.28 -16.76
CA ALA A 214 7.24 3.13 -16.81
C ALA A 214 6.82 1.66 -17.00
N GLY A 215 7.74 0.79 -17.46
CA GLY A 215 7.47 -0.64 -17.63
C GLY A 215 6.51 -0.94 -18.77
N THR A 216 6.62 -0.20 -19.88
CA THR A 216 5.74 -0.31 -21.05
C THR A 216 6.36 -1.08 -22.22
N THR A 217 7.63 -1.46 -22.12
CA THR A 217 8.33 -2.17 -23.20
C THR A 217 7.67 -3.51 -23.51
N GLY A 218 7.24 -3.67 -24.76
CA GLY A 218 6.56 -4.87 -25.25
C GLY A 218 5.12 -5.04 -24.75
N ALA A 219 4.51 -3.99 -24.20
CA ALA A 219 3.17 -4.04 -23.63
C ALA A 219 2.08 -4.08 -24.73
N ASP A 220 1.14 -5.01 -24.58
CA ASP A 220 -0.17 -4.98 -25.26
C ASP A 220 -1.09 -3.92 -24.61
N ILE A 221 -0.99 -3.78 -23.30
CA ILE A 221 -1.66 -2.75 -22.48
C ILE A 221 -0.62 -1.99 -21.70
N GLN A 222 -0.49 -0.69 -21.97
CA GLN A 222 0.44 0.18 -21.29
C GLN A 222 -0.11 0.62 -19.93
N LEU A 223 0.69 0.48 -18.86
CA LEU A 223 0.30 0.88 -17.52
C LEU A 223 0.90 2.26 -17.20
N SER A 224 0.10 3.14 -16.58
CA SER A 224 0.51 4.49 -16.19
C SER A 224 0.14 4.79 -14.75
N VAL A 225 1.01 5.55 -14.07
CA VAL A 225 0.77 5.96 -12.68
C VAL A 225 -0.33 7.01 -12.64
N THR A 226 -1.35 6.75 -11.84
CA THR A 226 -2.44 7.68 -11.55
C THR A 226 -2.76 7.64 -10.05
N PRO A 227 -2.78 8.78 -9.34
CA PRO A 227 -3.17 8.82 -7.94
C PRO A 227 -4.60 8.26 -7.72
N PRO A 228 -4.86 7.48 -6.65
CA PRO A 228 -6.14 6.82 -6.44
C PRO A 228 -7.38 7.72 -6.59
N PRO A 229 -7.46 8.92 -5.96
CA PRO A 229 -8.64 9.76 -6.09
C PRO A 229 -8.88 10.32 -7.51
N GLN A 230 -7.87 10.26 -8.38
CA GLN A 230 -7.95 10.75 -9.76
C GLN A 230 -8.37 9.67 -10.76
N MET A 231 -8.35 8.38 -10.36
CA MET A 231 -8.66 7.25 -11.26
C MET A 231 -10.03 7.40 -11.95
N PRO A 232 -11.14 7.67 -11.23
CA PRO A 232 -12.44 7.81 -11.89
C PRO A 232 -12.49 8.95 -12.92
N ALA A 233 -11.92 10.11 -12.59
CA ALA A 233 -11.90 11.25 -13.51
C ALA A 233 -11.03 10.98 -14.75
N THR A 234 -9.90 10.30 -14.59
CA THR A 234 -8.99 9.91 -15.68
C THR A 234 -9.64 8.89 -16.62
N LEU A 235 -10.45 7.95 -16.05
CA LEU A 235 -11.26 7.00 -16.80
C LEU A 235 -12.37 7.70 -17.60
N GLU A 236 -13.10 8.61 -16.94
CA GLU A 236 -14.18 9.39 -17.56
C GLU A 236 -13.68 10.22 -18.74
N ALA A 237 -12.51 10.86 -18.57
CA ALA A 237 -11.84 11.63 -19.62
C ALA A 237 -11.30 10.77 -20.77
N GLY A 238 -11.25 9.43 -20.64
CA GLY A 238 -10.71 8.52 -21.66
C GLY A 238 -9.18 8.57 -21.81
N THR A 239 -8.48 9.10 -20.82
CA THR A 239 -7.00 9.07 -20.79
C THR A 239 -6.50 7.66 -20.51
N ILE A 240 -7.26 6.90 -19.73
CA ILE A 240 -7.10 5.48 -19.47
C ILE A 240 -8.43 4.78 -19.77
N GLU A 241 -8.38 3.49 -20.13
CA GLU A 241 -9.56 2.67 -20.41
C GLU A 241 -9.87 1.66 -19.31
N GLY A 242 -9.00 1.54 -18.33
CA GLY A 242 -9.17 0.74 -17.14
C GLY A 242 -8.11 1.09 -16.10
N TYR A 243 -8.24 0.51 -14.93
CA TYR A 243 -7.27 0.71 -13.83
C TYR A 243 -7.38 -0.37 -12.76
N SER A 244 -6.34 -0.52 -11.95
CA SER A 244 -6.35 -1.22 -10.67
C SER A 244 -6.16 -0.21 -9.55
N VAL A 245 -7.07 -0.21 -8.57
CA VAL A 245 -7.06 0.74 -7.44
C VAL A 245 -7.78 0.17 -6.23
N GLY A 246 -7.38 0.62 -5.04
CA GLY A 246 -8.12 0.37 -3.79
C GLY A 246 -9.44 1.13 -3.73
N GLU A 247 -10.34 0.66 -2.85
CA GLU A 247 -11.60 1.33 -2.63
C GLU A 247 -11.42 2.66 -1.85
N PRO A 248 -12.35 3.61 -2.07
CA PRO A 248 -13.67 3.48 -2.70
C PRO A 248 -13.72 3.86 -4.20
N TRP A 249 -12.61 3.92 -4.89
CA TRP A 249 -12.53 4.55 -6.22
C TRP A 249 -13.09 3.68 -7.36
N ASN A 250 -13.19 2.35 -7.18
CA ASN A 250 -13.95 1.50 -8.09
C ASN A 250 -15.46 1.75 -7.91
N GLN A 251 -15.92 1.79 -6.66
CA GLN A 251 -17.32 2.06 -6.36
C GLN A 251 -17.76 3.48 -6.76
N ALA A 252 -16.84 4.45 -6.71
CA ALA A 252 -17.08 5.79 -7.24
C ALA A 252 -17.35 5.77 -8.75
N ALA A 253 -16.61 4.96 -9.51
CA ALA A 253 -16.86 4.80 -10.95
C ALA A 253 -18.19 4.09 -11.24
N VAL A 254 -18.55 3.06 -10.47
CA VAL A 254 -19.85 2.38 -10.56
C VAL A 254 -21.00 3.36 -10.29
N LYS A 255 -20.92 4.13 -9.19
CA LYS A 255 -21.95 5.12 -8.82
C LYS A 255 -22.12 6.18 -9.89
N LYS A 256 -21.03 6.69 -10.46
CA LYS A 256 -21.03 7.64 -11.57
C LYS A 256 -21.43 7.03 -12.90
N LYS A 257 -21.58 5.69 -12.99
CA LYS A 257 -21.88 4.96 -14.21
C LYS A 257 -20.87 5.18 -15.34
N ILE A 258 -19.58 5.29 -14.99
CA ILE A 258 -18.46 5.51 -15.92
C ILE A 258 -17.56 4.29 -16.08
N GLY A 259 -17.63 3.32 -15.16
CA GLY A 259 -16.82 2.12 -15.18
C GLY A 259 -17.50 0.93 -14.52
N VAL A 260 -16.97 -0.26 -14.83
CA VAL A 260 -17.43 -1.56 -14.33
C VAL A 260 -16.24 -2.36 -13.85
N PRO A 261 -16.20 -2.77 -12.56
CA PRO A 261 -15.21 -3.71 -12.05
C PRO A 261 -15.33 -5.07 -12.73
N LEU A 262 -14.23 -5.61 -13.22
CA LEU A 262 -14.17 -6.94 -13.84
C LEU A 262 -13.80 -8.02 -12.83
N ILE A 263 -12.96 -7.68 -11.86
CA ILE A 263 -12.39 -8.63 -10.91
C ILE A 263 -11.93 -7.89 -9.66
N ALA A 264 -12.13 -8.50 -8.50
CA ALA A 264 -11.51 -8.08 -7.25
C ALA A 264 -10.15 -8.79 -7.06
N ASP A 265 -9.25 -8.19 -6.31
CA ASP A 265 -7.90 -8.72 -6.10
C ASP A 265 -7.87 -10.07 -5.40
N HIS A 266 -8.81 -10.33 -4.47
CA HIS A 266 -8.92 -11.64 -3.82
C HIS A 266 -9.21 -12.80 -4.78
N ASP A 267 -9.74 -12.51 -5.97
CA ASP A 267 -9.89 -13.49 -7.05
C ASP A 267 -8.59 -13.73 -7.84
N ILE A 268 -7.63 -12.80 -7.73
CA ILE A 268 -6.30 -12.90 -8.36
C ILE A 268 -5.35 -13.62 -7.41
N TRP A 269 -5.27 -13.15 -6.17
CA TRP A 269 -4.45 -13.66 -5.09
C TRP A 269 -5.22 -13.56 -3.75
N PRO A 270 -5.86 -14.61 -3.28
CA PRO A 270 -6.62 -14.60 -2.05
C PRO A 270 -5.77 -14.21 -0.83
N ARG A 271 -6.29 -13.30 -0.01
CA ARG A 271 -5.62 -12.81 1.21
C ARG A 271 -4.24 -12.21 0.94
N ASN A 272 -4.16 -11.44 -0.13
CA ASN A 272 -2.95 -10.68 -0.47
C ASN A 272 -2.76 -9.52 0.53
N PRO A 273 -1.50 -9.18 0.91
CA PRO A 273 -1.22 -7.99 1.71
C PRO A 273 -1.34 -6.75 0.83
N GLU A 274 -2.14 -5.80 1.25
CA GLU A 274 -2.31 -4.60 0.44
C GLU A 274 -1.56 -3.42 1.01
N LYS A 275 -1.78 -3.09 2.28
CA LYS A 275 -1.10 -1.98 2.95
C LYS A 275 -0.33 -2.46 4.17
N VAL A 276 0.72 -1.73 4.48
CA VAL A 276 1.55 -1.94 5.66
C VAL A 276 1.78 -0.63 6.42
N LEU A 277 2.01 -0.73 7.71
CA LEU A 277 2.60 0.36 8.48
C LEU A 277 4.09 0.42 8.11
N GLY A 278 4.50 1.45 7.36
CA GLY A 278 5.89 1.65 6.99
C GLY A 278 6.57 2.75 7.80
N MET A 279 7.81 2.51 8.19
CA MET A 279 8.64 3.48 8.91
C MET A 279 10.12 3.24 8.62
N THR A 280 10.99 4.18 8.98
CA THR A 280 12.44 3.93 8.92
C THR A 280 12.85 2.97 10.04
N ARG A 281 13.86 2.10 9.76
CA ARG A 281 14.44 1.25 10.80
C ARG A 281 14.98 2.10 11.96
N ALA A 282 15.64 3.20 11.64
CA ALA A 282 16.19 4.13 12.62
C ALA A 282 15.11 4.68 13.57
N PHE A 283 13.89 4.96 13.07
CA PHE A 283 12.79 5.37 13.94
C PHE A 283 12.42 4.27 14.95
N ALA A 284 12.25 3.04 14.48
CA ALA A 284 11.86 1.93 15.35
C ALA A 284 12.94 1.59 16.40
N GLU A 285 14.22 1.71 16.03
CA GLU A 285 15.34 1.47 16.93
C GLU A 285 15.54 2.60 17.95
N THR A 286 15.25 3.85 17.54
CA THR A 286 15.36 5.03 18.42
C THR A 286 14.19 5.12 19.40
N TYR A 287 12.98 4.68 19.00
CA TYR A 287 11.74 4.80 19.76
C TYR A 287 11.02 3.43 19.87
N PRO A 288 11.64 2.42 20.53
CA PRO A 288 11.08 1.06 20.56
C PRO A 288 9.77 0.96 21.35
N ALA A 289 9.59 1.68 22.47
CA ALA A 289 8.34 1.67 23.20
C ALA A 289 7.22 2.40 22.42
N THR A 290 7.54 3.50 21.75
CA THR A 290 6.63 4.22 20.86
C THR A 290 6.19 3.33 19.69
N THR A 291 7.13 2.60 19.09
CA THR A 291 6.83 1.67 17.97
C THR A 291 5.91 0.54 18.45
N THR A 292 6.19 -0.04 19.61
CA THR A 292 5.33 -1.08 20.20
C THR A 292 3.93 -0.54 20.50
N ALA A 293 3.81 0.63 21.11
CA ALA A 293 2.54 1.30 21.40
C ALA A 293 1.73 1.57 20.12
N LEU A 294 2.40 2.01 19.05
CA LEU A 294 1.76 2.25 17.75
C LEU A 294 1.20 0.96 17.14
N ILE A 295 1.97 -0.14 17.18
CA ILE A 295 1.52 -1.45 16.67
C ILE A 295 0.33 -1.95 17.50
N ARG A 296 0.38 -1.85 18.83
CA ARG A 296 -0.71 -2.26 19.74
C ARG A 296 -2.02 -1.51 19.44
N ALA A 297 -1.95 -0.20 19.30
CA ALA A 297 -3.11 0.64 18.97
C ALA A 297 -3.76 0.23 17.63
N LEU A 298 -2.94 -0.09 16.62
CA LEU A 298 -3.43 -0.49 15.31
C LEU A 298 -4.03 -1.92 15.33
N ILE A 299 -3.45 -2.86 16.08
CA ILE A 299 -4.04 -4.20 16.28
C ILE A 299 -5.42 -4.10 16.92
N LYS A 300 -5.60 -3.24 17.96
CA LYS A 300 -6.92 -2.97 18.56
C LYS A 300 -7.92 -2.43 17.53
N ALA A 301 -7.48 -1.51 16.68
CA ALA A 301 -8.33 -0.95 15.63
C ALA A 301 -8.71 -1.99 14.56
N GLN A 302 -7.78 -2.85 14.16
CA GLN A 302 -8.04 -3.96 13.24
C GLN A 302 -9.06 -4.94 13.84
N GLN A 303 -8.88 -5.34 15.12
CA GLN A 303 -9.84 -6.20 15.83
C GLN A 303 -11.23 -5.55 15.89
N TRP A 304 -11.32 -4.26 16.21
CA TRP A 304 -12.59 -3.54 16.26
C TRP A 304 -13.31 -3.53 14.90
N LEU A 305 -12.56 -3.39 13.79
CA LEU A 305 -13.11 -3.38 12.43
C LEU A 305 -13.74 -4.73 12.04
N ASP A 306 -13.17 -5.84 12.49
CA ASP A 306 -13.62 -7.18 12.13
C ASP A 306 -14.48 -7.85 13.22
N ALA A 307 -14.66 -7.20 14.38
CA ALA A 307 -15.47 -7.72 15.47
C ALA A 307 -16.88 -8.06 15.00
N ASP A 308 -17.42 -9.20 15.50
CA ASP A 308 -18.76 -9.66 15.21
C ASP A 308 -19.08 -9.67 13.70
N GLN A 309 -18.16 -10.22 12.90
CA GLN A 309 -18.27 -10.29 11.44
C GLN A 309 -18.36 -8.90 10.77
N GLY A 310 -17.71 -7.91 11.35
CA GLY A 310 -17.68 -6.55 10.83
C GLY A 310 -18.90 -5.70 11.23
N ALA A 311 -19.56 -6.01 12.33
CA ALA A 311 -20.71 -5.25 12.83
C ALA A 311 -20.40 -3.75 13.05
N ASN A 312 -19.13 -3.41 13.30
CA ASN A 312 -18.67 -2.03 13.47
C ASN A 312 -18.38 -1.30 12.15
N ARG A 313 -18.32 -1.99 11.03
CA ARG A 313 -17.96 -1.39 9.73
C ARG A 313 -18.91 -0.29 9.26
N PRO A 314 -20.24 -0.34 9.54
CA PRO A 314 -21.11 0.80 9.25
C PRO A 314 -20.71 2.10 9.98
N GLU A 315 -20.25 2.03 11.23
CA GLU A 315 -19.68 3.19 11.94
C GLU A 315 -18.36 3.64 11.32
N ALA A 316 -17.47 2.70 10.98
CA ALA A 316 -16.23 3.00 10.29
C ALA A 316 -16.46 3.73 8.95
N VAL A 317 -17.49 3.35 8.19
CA VAL A 317 -17.90 4.03 6.95
C VAL A 317 -18.24 5.49 7.21
N GLN A 318 -18.98 5.83 8.27
CA GLN A 318 -19.32 7.20 8.61
C GLN A 318 -18.08 8.01 9.04
N ILE A 319 -17.15 7.38 9.72
CA ILE A 319 -15.87 8.00 10.08
C ILE A 319 -15.05 8.30 8.82
N LEU A 320 -14.86 7.30 7.96
CA LEU A 320 -14.06 7.43 6.73
C LEU A 320 -14.65 8.42 5.72
N ALA A 321 -15.97 8.60 5.71
CA ALA A 321 -16.64 9.56 4.83
C ALA A 321 -16.32 11.02 5.17
N ARG A 322 -15.79 11.30 6.35
CA ARG A 322 -15.39 12.67 6.72
C ARG A 322 -14.24 13.16 5.84
N SER A 323 -14.23 14.46 5.51
CA SER A 323 -13.28 15.09 4.59
C SER A 323 -11.81 15.01 5.02
N ASN A 324 -11.56 14.90 6.33
CA ASN A 324 -10.22 14.72 6.90
C ASN A 324 -9.67 13.29 6.80
N TYR A 325 -10.49 12.33 6.37
CA TYR A 325 -10.10 10.95 6.08
C TYR A 325 -10.22 10.67 4.58
N VAL A 326 -11.06 9.71 4.16
CA VAL A 326 -11.24 9.37 2.74
C VAL A 326 -12.00 10.48 2.01
N GLY A 327 -13.11 10.96 2.61
CA GLY A 327 -13.89 12.06 2.09
C GLY A 327 -14.74 11.70 0.86
N ALA A 328 -14.97 10.41 0.61
CA ALA A 328 -15.95 9.94 -0.36
C ALA A 328 -17.33 9.77 0.31
N ASP A 329 -18.39 9.74 -0.49
CA ASP A 329 -19.75 9.53 0.03
C ASP A 329 -19.87 8.21 0.79
N ALA A 330 -20.59 8.22 1.91
CA ALA A 330 -20.70 7.04 2.78
C ALA A 330 -21.26 5.80 2.06
N ASP A 331 -22.22 5.97 1.16
CA ASP A 331 -22.79 4.87 0.38
C ASP A 331 -21.78 4.27 -0.63
N VAL A 332 -20.84 5.08 -1.15
CA VAL A 332 -19.75 4.62 -2.00
C VAL A 332 -18.75 3.77 -1.19
N ILE A 333 -18.37 4.23 0.00
CA ILE A 333 -17.49 3.47 0.90
C ILE A 333 -18.19 2.16 1.35
N ALA A 334 -19.46 2.24 1.73
CA ALA A 334 -20.23 1.09 2.18
C ALA A 334 -20.38 -0.02 1.12
N ALA A 335 -20.35 0.34 -0.17
CA ALA A 335 -20.59 -0.58 -1.28
C ALA A 335 -19.50 -1.67 -1.42
N SER A 336 -18.36 -1.54 -0.74
CA SER A 336 -17.29 -2.55 -0.68
C SER A 336 -16.91 -2.94 0.75
N MET A 337 -17.07 -2.03 1.72
CA MET A 337 -16.55 -2.21 3.09
C MET A 337 -17.44 -3.05 3.99
N THR A 338 -18.72 -3.26 3.63
CA THR A 338 -19.73 -3.91 4.49
C THR A 338 -20.04 -5.36 4.11
N GLY A 339 -19.04 -6.10 3.61
CA GLY A 339 -19.17 -7.52 3.24
C GLY A 339 -19.92 -7.76 1.93
N ARG A 340 -20.06 -6.74 1.10
CA ARG A 340 -20.68 -6.79 -0.24
C ARG A 340 -19.80 -6.02 -1.22
N PHE A 341 -19.92 -6.33 -2.50
CA PHE A 341 -19.26 -5.63 -3.57
C PHE A 341 -20.21 -5.35 -4.73
N THR A 342 -20.23 -4.12 -5.23
CA THR A 342 -21.08 -3.71 -6.33
C THR A 342 -20.31 -3.72 -7.63
N TYR A 343 -20.60 -4.66 -8.54
CA TYR A 343 -20.01 -4.74 -9.89
C TYR A 343 -20.67 -3.76 -10.86
N ALA A 344 -21.97 -3.57 -10.75
CA ALA A 344 -22.73 -2.63 -11.57
C ALA A 344 -24.01 -2.20 -10.83
N PRO A 345 -24.71 -1.13 -11.24
CA PRO A 345 -26.03 -0.83 -10.72
C PRO A 345 -26.97 -2.05 -10.83
N GLY A 346 -27.43 -2.55 -9.68
CA GLY A 346 -28.28 -3.76 -9.61
C GLY A 346 -27.49 -5.09 -9.57
N ASP A 347 -26.17 -5.08 -9.65
CA ASP A 347 -25.32 -6.26 -9.47
C ASP A 347 -24.45 -6.13 -8.22
N VAL A 348 -25.07 -6.37 -7.07
CA VAL A 348 -24.42 -6.38 -5.75
C VAL A 348 -24.28 -7.82 -5.29
N ARG A 349 -23.06 -8.22 -4.91
CA ARG A 349 -22.74 -9.59 -4.52
C ARG A 349 -22.16 -9.66 -3.11
N PRO A 350 -22.34 -10.77 -2.38
CA PRO A 350 -21.60 -11.02 -1.14
C PRO A 350 -20.10 -11.04 -1.42
N ALA A 351 -19.35 -10.33 -0.58
CA ALA A 351 -17.89 -10.29 -0.61
C ALA A 351 -17.35 -10.04 0.81
N PRO A 352 -17.58 -10.99 1.76
CA PRO A 352 -17.24 -10.79 3.16
C PRO A 352 -15.73 -10.63 3.39
N GLU A 353 -14.91 -11.23 2.52
CA GLU A 353 -13.44 -11.15 2.56
C GLU A 353 -12.87 -10.06 1.62
N PHE A 354 -13.68 -9.12 1.13
CA PHE A 354 -13.18 -8.05 0.25
C PHE A 354 -12.12 -7.20 0.95
N ASN A 355 -12.35 -6.79 2.20
CA ASN A 355 -11.32 -6.27 3.10
C ASN A 355 -11.29 -7.14 4.36
N ILE A 356 -10.11 -7.54 4.79
CA ILE A 356 -9.87 -8.24 6.05
C ILE A 356 -8.87 -7.41 6.84
N PHE A 357 -9.25 -6.97 8.06
CA PHE A 357 -8.37 -6.13 8.89
C PHE A 357 -7.71 -6.93 10.02
N PHE A 358 -8.38 -7.92 10.59
CA PHE A 358 -7.88 -8.71 11.73
C PHE A 358 -7.92 -10.21 11.48
N GLY A 359 -8.99 -10.71 10.85
CA GLY A 359 -9.14 -12.12 10.50
C GLY A 359 -7.98 -12.63 9.63
N SER A 360 -7.78 -13.95 9.59
CA SER A 360 -6.72 -14.58 8.76
C SER A 360 -5.30 -14.04 9.01
N PHE A 361 -5.04 -13.60 10.25
CA PHE A 361 -3.76 -12.99 10.66
C PHE A 361 -3.39 -11.73 9.85
N ALA A 362 -4.37 -10.93 9.47
CA ALA A 362 -4.17 -9.79 8.57
C ALA A 362 -3.13 -8.79 9.06
N GLY A 363 -2.99 -8.61 10.38
CA GLY A 363 -1.97 -7.74 10.97
C GLY A 363 -0.54 -8.29 10.92
N TYR A 364 -0.37 -9.61 10.74
CA TYR A 364 0.95 -10.24 10.75
C TYR A 364 1.68 -10.03 9.43
N PRO A 365 2.88 -9.42 9.41
CA PRO A 365 3.64 -9.19 8.18
C PRO A 365 4.38 -10.47 7.77
N PHE A 366 3.73 -11.34 6.99
CA PHE A 366 4.33 -12.57 6.52
C PHE A 366 5.51 -12.30 5.57
N ALA A 367 6.67 -12.88 5.87
CA ALA A 367 7.84 -12.81 4.98
C ALA A 367 7.55 -13.39 3.59
N SER A 368 6.73 -14.46 3.51
CA SER A 368 6.30 -15.03 2.21
C SER A 368 5.59 -14.00 1.33
N ASP A 369 4.83 -13.07 1.90
CA ASP A 369 4.15 -12.03 1.12
C ASP A 369 5.15 -11.02 0.55
N ALA A 370 6.16 -10.64 1.34
CA ALA A 370 7.27 -9.80 0.86
C ALA A 370 8.10 -10.51 -0.23
N VAL A 371 8.33 -11.82 -0.11
CA VAL A 371 8.96 -12.63 -1.15
C VAL A 371 8.15 -12.58 -2.44
N TRP A 372 6.81 -12.68 -2.37
CA TRP A 372 5.98 -12.56 -3.57
C TRP A 372 6.18 -11.20 -4.27
N GLN A 373 6.21 -10.09 -3.52
CA GLN A 373 6.49 -8.77 -4.08
C GLN A 373 7.84 -8.74 -4.82
N LEU A 374 8.89 -9.30 -4.20
CA LEU A 374 10.22 -9.41 -4.80
C LEU A 374 10.21 -10.26 -6.07
N THR A 375 9.45 -11.37 -6.10
CA THR A 375 9.32 -12.20 -7.30
C THR A 375 8.65 -11.44 -8.44
N GLN A 376 7.63 -10.60 -8.15
CA GLN A 376 7.01 -9.77 -9.17
C GLN A 376 7.95 -8.65 -9.66
N MET A 377 8.73 -8.03 -8.76
CA MET A 377 9.77 -7.08 -9.17
C MET A 377 10.77 -7.73 -10.13
N ARG A 378 11.16 -8.98 -9.90
CA ARG A 378 12.02 -9.76 -10.80
C ARG A 378 11.29 -10.14 -12.09
N ARG A 379 10.09 -10.68 -11.99
CA ARG A 379 9.28 -11.12 -13.14
C ARG A 379 9.09 -10.02 -14.18
N TRP A 380 8.94 -8.78 -13.73
CA TRP A 380 8.66 -7.64 -14.60
C TRP A 380 9.89 -6.78 -14.92
N GLY A 381 11.09 -7.19 -14.47
CA GLY A 381 12.36 -6.56 -14.87
C GLY A 381 12.82 -5.38 -14.00
N GLN A 382 12.13 -5.06 -12.90
CA GLN A 382 12.60 -4.06 -11.94
C GLN A 382 13.87 -4.54 -11.22
N ILE A 383 13.93 -5.81 -10.87
CA ILE A 383 15.18 -6.50 -10.48
C ILE A 383 15.73 -7.14 -11.75
N ALA A 384 16.76 -6.51 -12.33
CA ALA A 384 17.32 -6.92 -13.61
C ALA A 384 18.12 -8.23 -13.54
N GLU A 385 18.70 -8.54 -12.38
CA GLU A 385 19.61 -9.65 -12.16
C GLU A 385 18.93 -10.83 -11.47
N ASP A 386 19.44 -12.04 -11.75
CA ASP A 386 19.07 -13.21 -10.97
C ASP A 386 19.58 -13.10 -9.54
N ARG A 387 18.78 -13.59 -8.61
CA ARG A 387 19.10 -13.65 -7.19
C ARG A 387 18.88 -15.07 -6.67
N PRO A 388 19.73 -15.58 -5.78
CA PRO A 388 19.46 -16.86 -5.14
C PRO A 388 18.24 -16.79 -4.22
N ASP A 389 17.57 -17.91 -3.96
CA ASP A 389 16.39 -17.97 -3.08
C ASP A 389 16.67 -17.32 -1.72
N ALA A 390 17.85 -17.59 -1.14
CA ALA A 390 18.26 -17.00 0.14
C ALA A 390 18.16 -15.45 0.15
N TRP A 391 18.53 -14.78 -0.94
CA TRP A 391 18.44 -13.33 -1.03
C TRP A 391 17.00 -12.81 -0.88
N TYR A 392 16.03 -13.52 -1.49
CA TYR A 392 14.60 -13.14 -1.38
C TYR A 392 14.12 -13.30 0.06
N LEU A 393 14.47 -14.43 0.71
CA LEU A 393 14.05 -14.73 2.07
C LEU A 393 14.65 -13.74 3.08
N GLU A 394 15.96 -13.53 3.02
CA GLU A 394 16.71 -12.61 3.89
C GLU A 394 16.20 -11.15 3.73
N THR A 395 15.99 -10.71 2.49
CA THR A 395 15.46 -9.37 2.21
C THR A 395 14.05 -9.20 2.78
N ALA A 396 13.18 -10.19 2.58
CA ALA A 396 11.82 -10.17 3.09
C ALA A 396 11.79 -10.08 4.62
N GLN A 397 12.56 -10.92 5.32
CA GLN A 397 12.63 -10.93 6.78
C GLN A 397 13.28 -9.67 7.36
N ALA A 398 14.24 -9.08 6.64
CA ALA A 398 14.85 -7.82 7.07
C ALA A 398 13.88 -6.65 7.04
N VAL A 399 12.92 -6.64 6.09
CA VAL A 399 11.95 -5.55 5.91
C VAL A 399 10.66 -5.80 6.68
N TYR A 400 10.07 -7.00 6.56
CA TYR A 400 8.86 -7.38 7.27
C TYR A 400 9.20 -7.88 8.67
N ARG A 401 9.10 -6.94 9.65
CA ARG A 401 9.56 -7.15 11.03
C ARG A 401 8.49 -7.80 11.89
N ALA A 402 8.21 -9.08 11.60
CA ALA A 402 7.26 -9.90 12.34
C ALA A 402 7.59 -10.02 13.84
N ASP A 403 8.86 -9.90 14.22
CA ASP A 403 9.31 -9.87 15.61
C ASP A 403 8.70 -8.70 16.41
N LEU A 404 8.61 -7.51 15.81
CA LEU A 404 7.99 -6.33 16.43
C LEU A 404 6.47 -6.51 16.56
N TYR A 405 5.82 -7.07 15.54
CA TYR A 405 4.40 -7.44 15.63
C TYR A 405 4.15 -8.44 16.76
N LEU A 406 4.91 -9.53 16.80
CA LEU A 406 4.74 -10.60 17.79
C LEU A 406 4.93 -10.08 19.24
N ALA A 407 5.90 -9.20 19.46
CA ALA A 407 6.09 -8.60 20.77
C ALA A 407 4.84 -7.82 21.23
N ALA A 408 4.28 -6.98 20.35
CA ALA A 408 3.08 -6.19 20.63
C ALA A 408 1.83 -7.08 20.79
N ALA A 409 1.62 -8.03 19.87
CA ALA A 409 0.45 -8.91 19.88
C ALA A 409 0.43 -9.84 21.10
N ARG A 410 1.56 -10.45 21.46
CA ARG A 410 1.64 -11.30 22.67
C ARG A 410 1.38 -10.54 23.95
N ALA A 411 1.79 -9.28 24.05
CA ALA A 411 1.44 -8.43 25.17
C ALA A 411 -0.09 -8.20 25.25
N LEU A 412 -0.75 -7.93 24.13
CA LEU A 412 -2.21 -7.79 24.06
C LEU A 412 -2.94 -9.09 24.40
N VAL A 413 -2.40 -10.26 24.03
CA VAL A 413 -2.92 -11.57 24.47
C VAL A 413 -2.79 -11.75 25.99
N ALA A 414 -1.64 -11.44 26.54
CA ALA A 414 -1.39 -11.55 27.99
C ALA A 414 -2.31 -10.64 28.81
N GLU A 415 -2.71 -9.50 28.27
CA GLU A 415 -3.67 -8.55 28.85
C GLU A 415 -5.14 -8.93 28.60
N GLY A 416 -5.40 -10.00 27.81
CA GLY A 416 -6.74 -10.43 27.46
C GLY A 416 -7.47 -9.52 26.46
N VAL A 417 -6.74 -8.68 25.71
CA VAL A 417 -7.30 -7.72 24.73
C VAL A 417 -7.62 -8.42 23.42
N ILE A 418 -6.73 -9.29 22.93
CA ILE A 418 -6.95 -10.11 21.74
C ILE A 418 -6.87 -11.60 22.08
N PRO A 419 -7.56 -12.49 21.36
CA PRO A 419 -7.48 -13.92 21.59
C PRO A 419 -6.14 -14.50 21.16
N ALA A 420 -5.65 -15.54 21.87
CA ALA A 420 -4.35 -16.15 21.60
C ALA A 420 -4.25 -16.73 20.18
N GLU A 421 -5.33 -17.31 19.68
CA GLU A 421 -5.44 -17.89 18.34
C GLU A 421 -5.36 -16.85 17.21
N SER A 422 -5.44 -15.56 17.51
CA SER A 422 -5.25 -14.48 16.53
C SER A 422 -3.77 -14.19 16.24
N VAL A 423 -2.85 -14.78 17.00
CA VAL A 423 -1.42 -14.66 16.79
C VAL A 423 -0.89 -15.94 16.13
N PRO A 424 -0.32 -15.88 14.91
CA PRO A 424 0.08 -17.10 14.21
C PRO A 424 1.29 -17.77 14.86
N GLU A 425 1.27 -19.10 14.93
CA GLU A 425 2.44 -19.93 15.19
C GLU A 425 3.11 -20.28 13.85
N THR A 426 4.12 -19.52 13.45
CA THR A 426 4.75 -19.64 12.12
C THR A 426 6.21 -19.19 12.16
N ASP A 427 6.98 -19.66 11.21
CA ASP A 427 8.34 -19.17 10.89
C ASP A 427 8.33 -17.91 9.99
N GLY A 428 7.16 -17.31 9.75
CA GLY A 428 6.98 -16.14 8.90
C GLY A 428 6.56 -16.48 7.46
N PHE A 429 6.35 -17.75 7.14
CA PHE A 429 5.94 -18.19 5.81
C PHE A 429 4.56 -18.85 5.87
N LYS A 430 3.67 -18.42 4.98
CA LYS A 430 2.39 -19.08 4.73
C LYS A 430 2.64 -20.47 4.10
N GLU A 431 1.69 -21.38 4.30
CA GLU A 431 1.63 -22.62 3.54
C GLU A 431 1.56 -22.36 2.03
N VAL A 432 1.88 -23.38 1.22
CA VAL A 432 1.82 -23.27 -0.25
C VAL A 432 0.44 -22.79 -0.69
N GLN A 433 0.39 -21.64 -1.35
CA GLN A 433 -0.84 -21.01 -1.78
C GLN A 433 -1.20 -21.49 -3.19
N THR A 434 -2.41 -22.02 -3.37
CA THR A 434 -2.89 -22.60 -4.65
C THR A 434 -4.05 -21.83 -5.27
N GLY A 435 -4.51 -20.75 -4.61
CA GLY A 435 -5.71 -19.97 -5.01
C GLY A 435 -5.46 -18.88 -6.04
N PHE A 436 -4.29 -18.83 -6.68
CA PHE A 436 -4.04 -17.82 -7.73
C PHE A 436 -4.89 -18.06 -8.97
N ILE A 437 -5.30 -16.97 -9.64
CA ILE A 437 -6.21 -17.01 -10.79
C ILE A 437 -5.74 -17.90 -11.95
N ASP A 438 -4.43 -18.09 -12.11
CA ASP A 438 -3.82 -18.95 -13.12
C ASP A 438 -3.56 -20.38 -12.64
N GLY A 439 -3.92 -20.70 -11.41
CA GLY A 439 -3.68 -22.00 -10.79
C GLY A 439 -2.21 -22.31 -10.46
N VAL A 440 -1.32 -21.33 -10.61
CA VAL A 440 0.11 -21.50 -10.27
C VAL A 440 0.30 -21.47 -8.76
N ALA A 441 0.68 -22.61 -8.19
CA ALA A 441 0.99 -22.72 -6.77
C ALA A 441 2.23 -21.89 -6.41
N TYR A 442 2.10 -21.06 -5.36
CA TYR A 442 3.15 -20.22 -4.79
C TYR A 442 3.66 -20.78 -3.47
N ASP A 443 4.97 -21.04 -3.43
CA ASP A 443 5.73 -21.33 -2.23
C ASP A 443 6.72 -20.18 -1.99
N GLY A 444 6.54 -19.43 -0.90
CA GLY A 444 7.43 -18.34 -0.55
C GLY A 444 8.87 -18.77 -0.23
N ARG A 445 9.10 -20.07 0.05
CA ARG A 445 10.43 -20.62 0.31
C ARG A 445 11.21 -20.99 -0.96
N ALA A 446 10.53 -21.01 -2.14
CA ALA A 446 11.11 -21.40 -3.42
C ALA A 446 10.82 -20.37 -4.53
N PRO A 447 11.26 -19.09 -4.37
CA PRO A 447 10.91 -17.99 -5.29
C PRO A 447 11.39 -18.23 -6.73
N ASN A 448 12.57 -18.80 -6.96
CA ASN A 448 13.04 -19.08 -8.32
C ASN A 448 12.25 -20.21 -8.99
N ALA A 449 11.87 -21.25 -8.24
CA ALA A 449 11.00 -22.31 -8.75
C ALA A 449 9.61 -21.76 -9.11
N TYR A 450 9.09 -20.78 -8.37
CA TYR A 450 7.85 -20.08 -8.69
C TYR A 450 7.99 -19.24 -9.96
N LEU A 451 9.05 -18.43 -10.09
CA LEU A 451 9.33 -17.62 -11.27
C LEU A 451 9.43 -18.46 -12.57
N ALA A 452 9.97 -19.67 -12.48
CA ALA A 452 10.14 -20.57 -13.62
C ALA A 452 8.81 -21.06 -14.23
N LYS A 453 7.71 -20.99 -13.48
CA LYS A 453 6.38 -21.49 -13.90
C LYS A 453 5.65 -20.56 -14.90
N PHE A 454 6.01 -19.29 -14.97
CA PHE A 454 5.27 -18.32 -15.78
C PHE A 454 5.61 -18.40 -17.26
N ALA A 455 4.58 -18.37 -18.11
CA ALA A 455 4.74 -18.23 -19.58
C ALA A 455 5.18 -16.81 -19.93
N ILE A 456 4.58 -15.80 -19.30
CA ILE A 456 4.89 -14.38 -19.51
C ILE A 456 5.62 -13.83 -18.27
N GLY A 457 6.84 -13.37 -18.46
CA GLY A 457 7.71 -12.83 -17.40
C GLY A 457 9.16 -13.29 -17.57
N LEU A 458 10.08 -12.56 -16.94
CA LEU A 458 11.50 -12.95 -16.91
C LEU A 458 11.70 -14.18 -16.04
N LYS A 459 12.45 -15.15 -16.56
CA LYS A 459 12.88 -16.36 -15.87
C LYS A 459 14.34 -16.25 -15.45
N GLN A 460 14.79 -17.21 -14.66
CA GLN A 460 16.20 -17.33 -14.31
C GLN A 460 17.08 -17.44 -15.58
N GLY A 461 18.22 -16.76 -15.58
CA GLY A 461 19.11 -16.64 -16.75
C GLY A 461 18.68 -15.63 -17.79
N GLN A 462 17.46 -15.08 -17.71
CA GLN A 462 17.00 -14.05 -18.63
C GLN A 462 17.26 -12.65 -18.10
N ARG A 463 17.68 -11.75 -18.98
CA ARG A 463 17.84 -10.31 -18.71
C ARG A 463 17.00 -9.51 -19.67
N VAL A 464 16.50 -8.38 -19.23
CA VAL A 464 15.86 -7.44 -20.13
C VAL A 464 16.95 -6.73 -20.92
N ALA A 465 17.03 -6.96 -22.23
CA ALA A 465 17.98 -6.31 -23.09
C ALA A 465 17.68 -4.80 -23.22
N ALA A 466 18.72 -3.97 -23.40
CA ALA A 466 18.58 -2.52 -23.54
C ALA A 466 17.73 -2.08 -24.76
N SER A 467 17.55 -2.97 -25.74
CA SER A 467 16.86 -2.73 -27.02
C SER A 467 15.51 -3.45 -27.16
N GLY A 468 15.04 -4.14 -26.14
CA GLY A 468 13.80 -4.95 -26.18
C GLY A 468 13.98 -6.30 -25.50
N VAL A 469 12.87 -6.92 -25.15
CA VAL A 469 12.88 -8.29 -24.63
C VAL A 469 13.31 -9.22 -25.77
N SER A 470 14.49 -9.82 -25.64
CA SER A 470 14.83 -10.98 -26.47
C SER A 470 14.19 -12.20 -25.81
N PRO A 471 13.20 -12.84 -26.42
CA PRO A 471 12.81 -14.18 -25.98
C PRO A 471 13.98 -15.11 -26.34
N ALA A 472 14.56 -15.72 -25.33
CA ALA A 472 15.39 -16.90 -25.58
C ALA A 472 14.50 -18.12 -25.70
#